data_120ad646e0eeff4c8868a2bf1beddfa0
#
_entry.id   120ad646e0eeff4c8868a2bf1beddfa0
#
_cell.length_a   1.000
_cell.length_b   1.000
_cell.length_c   1.000
_cell.angle_alpha   90.00
_cell.angle_beta   90.00
_cell.angle_gamma   90.00
#
_symmetry.space_group_name_H-M   'P 1'
#
loop_
_entity.id
_entity.type
_entity.pdbx_description
1 polymer ?
#
loop_
_entity_poly.entity_id
_entity_poly.type
_entity_poly.pdbx_seq_one_letter_code
_entity_poly.pdbx_strand_id
1 'polypeptide(L)'
;MVKHNQLNTLLMEIRIVVLFFALCSTVILDVFVGAHNQSARAGAQADALTAAQSLADRLYAADEREDVLRQSGFFERGDGTWHLSCGAYDLLVTLGEETYSAGTLETAEVTALENEQTIFTLPSARYVQGEVAP
;
A
#
# COMPACT_ATOMS: atom_id res chain seq x y z
N MET A 1 -9.75 21.22 -64.09
CA MET A 1 -10.16 20.01 -63.37
C MET A 1 -9.03 19.38 -62.54
N VAL A 2 -7.77 19.57 -62.87
CA VAL A 2 -6.63 19.06 -62.13
C VAL A 2 -6.53 19.69 -60.71
N LYS A 3 -6.94 20.97 -60.56
CA LYS A 3 -6.94 21.67 -59.25
C LYS A 3 -7.94 21.13 -58.25
N HIS A 4 -9.09 20.62 -58.67
CA HIS A 4 -10.11 20.07 -57.78
C HIS A 4 -9.66 18.73 -57.15
N ASN A 5 -9.06 17.86 -57.94
CA ASN A 5 -8.54 16.60 -57.46
C ASN A 5 -7.32 16.78 -56.53
N GLN A 6 -6.44 17.76 -56.81
CA GLN A 6 -5.30 18.09 -55.91
C GLN A 6 -5.79 18.65 -54.58
N LEU A 7 -6.82 19.52 -54.60
CA LEU A 7 -7.39 20.08 -53.37
C LEU A 7 -8.07 18.99 -52.50
N ASN A 8 -8.84 18.09 -53.14
CA ASN A 8 -9.45 16.97 -52.45
C ASN A 8 -8.41 15.99 -51.87
N THR A 9 -7.35 15.71 -52.60
CA THR A 9 -6.26 14.87 -52.11
C THR A 9 -5.54 15.51 -50.93
N LEU A 10 -5.26 16.81 -51.00
CA LEU A 10 -4.65 17.56 -49.91
C LEU A 10 -5.56 17.57 -48.66
N LEU A 11 -6.87 17.78 -48.82
CA LEU A 11 -7.84 17.74 -47.73
C LEU A 11 -7.92 16.35 -47.08
N MET A 12 -7.91 15.29 -47.91
CA MET A 12 -7.88 13.89 -47.41
C MET A 12 -6.61 13.62 -46.61
N GLU A 13 -5.46 14.07 -47.10
CA GLU A 13 -4.17 13.91 -46.44
C GLU A 13 -4.13 14.61 -45.08
N ILE A 14 -4.64 15.86 -45.01
CA ILE A 14 -4.75 16.60 -43.77
C ILE A 14 -5.67 15.90 -42.77
N ARG A 15 -6.81 15.37 -43.24
CA ARG A 15 -7.74 14.62 -42.37
C ARG A 15 -7.10 13.38 -41.80
N ILE A 16 -6.36 12.64 -42.61
CA ILE A 16 -5.65 11.42 -42.17
C ILE A 16 -4.57 11.78 -41.13
N VAL A 17 -3.80 12.83 -41.35
CA VAL A 17 -2.79 13.32 -40.42
C VAL A 17 -3.39 13.75 -39.09
N VAL A 18 -4.49 14.52 -39.12
CA VAL A 18 -5.19 14.97 -37.89
C VAL A 18 -5.76 13.77 -37.11
N LEU A 19 -6.36 12.80 -37.83
CA LEU A 19 -6.89 11.60 -37.21
C LEU A 19 -5.78 10.77 -36.55
N PHE A 20 -4.68 10.57 -37.24
CA PHE A 20 -3.50 9.86 -36.72
C PHE A 20 -2.93 10.57 -35.49
N PHE A 21 -2.80 11.90 -35.54
CA PHE A 21 -2.32 12.69 -34.42
C PHE A 21 -3.24 12.60 -33.21
N ALA A 22 -4.56 12.62 -33.40
CA ALA A 22 -5.54 12.45 -32.33
C ALA A 22 -5.40 11.08 -31.66
N LEU A 23 -5.25 10.00 -32.47
CA LEU A 23 -5.05 8.64 -31.93
C LEU A 23 -3.75 8.54 -31.11
N CYS A 24 -2.64 9.08 -31.62
CA CYS A 24 -1.37 9.10 -30.90
C CYS A 24 -1.46 9.88 -29.60
N SER A 25 -2.14 11.02 -29.58
CA SER A 25 -2.33 11.82 -28.38
C SER A 25 -3.12 11.05 -27.29
N THR A 26 -4.13 10.31 -27.68
CA THR A 26 -4.92 9.48 -26.76
C THR A 26 -4.05 8.40 -26.11
N VAL A 27 -3.23 7.71 -26.88
CA VAL A 27 -2.31 6.67 -26.37
C VAL A 27 -1.28 7.26 -25.42
N ILE A 28 -0.72 8.42 -25.74
CA ILE A 28 0.25 9.11 -24.89
C ILE A 28 -0.38 9.49 -23.56
N LEU A 29 -1.61 10.02 -23.57
CA LEU A 29 -2.35 10.36 -22.35
C LEU A 29 -2.64 9.13 -21.49
N ASP A 30 -3.04 8.01 -22.09
CA ASP A 30 -3.27 6.76 -21.36
C ASP A 30 -2.00 6.26 -20.67
N VAL A 31 -0.88 6.26 -21.37
CA VAL A 31 0.42 5.87 -20.81
C VAL A 31 0.83 6.80 -19.68
N PHE A 32 0.64 8.10 -19.86
CA PHE A 32 0.98 9.10 -18.84
C PHE A 32 0.15 8.93 -17.56
N VAL A 33 -1.16 8.76 -17.70
CA VAL A 33 -2.07 8.51 -16.57
C VAL A 33 -1.72 7.20 -15.86
N GLY A 34 -1.45 6.13 -16.60
CA GLY A 34 -1.03 4.86 -16.06
C GLY A 34 0.28 4.94 -15.28
N ALA A 35 1.26 5.66 -15.81
CA ALA A 35 2.55 5.90 -15.13
C ALA A 35 2.37 6.72 -13.86
N HIS A 36 1.51 7.74 -13.89
CA HIS A 36 1.22 8.57 -12.72
C HIS A 36 0.55 7.74 -11.61
N ASN A 37 -0.45 6.93 -11.94
CA ASN A 37 -1.13 6.05 -10.98
C ASN A 37 -0.17 5.01 -10.39
N GLN A 38 0.70 4.43 -11.21
CA GLN A 38 1.70 3.47 -10.76
C GLN A 38 2.72 4.10 -9.81
N SER A 39 3.15 5.32 -10.10
CA SER A 39 4.05 6.08 -9.22
C SER A 39 3.39 6.42 -7.89
N ALA A 40 2.12 6.82 -7.89
CA ALA A 40 1.36 7.08 -6.67
C ALA A 40 1.20 5.83 -5.81
N ARG A 41 0.92 4.67 -6.43
CA ARG A 41 0.84 3.38 -5.72
C ARG A 41 2.18 2.98 -5.12
N ALA A 42 3.27 3.13 -5.87
CA ALA A 42 4.62 2.84 -5.37
C ALA A 42 4.97 3.71 -4.16
N GLY A 43 4.62 4.99 -4.19
CA GLY A 43 4.78 5.91 -3.06
C GLY A 43 3.98 5.48 -1.84
N ALA A 44 2.71 5.13 -2.01
CA ALA A 44 1.86 4.65 -0.93
C ALA A 44 2.37 3.34 -0.32
N GLN A 45 2.83 2.41 -1.15
CA GLN A 45 3.42 1.15 -0.70
C GLN A 45 4.71 1.37 0.09
N ALA A 46 5.57 2.27 -0.36
CA ALA A 46 6.80 2.62 0.35
C ALA A 46 6.51 3.26 1.71
N ASP A 47 5.55 4.17 1.77
CA ASP A 47 5.11 4.82 3.01
C ASP A 47 4.50 3.79 3.97
N ALA A 48 3.66 2.88 3.46
CA ALA A 48 3.06 1.81 4.24
C ALA A 48 4.12 0.87 4.83
N LEU A 49 5.13 0.50 4.03
CA LEU A 49 6.22 -0.35 4.49
C LEU A 49 7.04 0.33 5.58
N THR A 50 7.37 1.60 5.41
CA THR A 50 8.11 2.38 6.43
C THR A 50 7.31 2.50 7.73
N ALA A 51 6.01 2.79 7.63
CA ALA A 51 5.13 2.88 8.78
C ALA A 51 5.00 1.52 9.50
N ALA A 52 4.85 0.44 8.75
CA ALA A 52 4.74 -0.92 9.29
C ALA A 52 6.03 -1.36 9.99
N GLN A 53 7.19 -1.07 9.41
CA GLN A 53 8.49 -1.37 10.01
C GLN A 53 8.71 -0.58 11.30
N SER A 54 8.41 0.71 11.29
CA SER A 54 8.50 1.57 12.47
C SER A 54 7.58 1.07 13.59
N LEU A 55 6.36 0.67 13.24
CA LEU A 55 5.41 0.11 14.19
C LEU A 55 5.90 -1.23 14.77
N ALA A 56 6.40 -2.11 13.92
CA ALA A 56 6.94 -3.40 14.34
C ALA A 56 8.11 -3.24 15.31
N ASP A 57 9.01 -2.30 15.03
CA ASP A 57 10.13 -1.97 15.91
C ASP A 57 9.66 -1.43 17.27
N ARG A 58 8.65 -0.57 17.26
CA ARG A 58 8.07 -0.02 18.50
C ARG A 58 7.35 -1.09 19.30
N LEU A 59 6.63 -1.99 18.67
CA LEU A 59 5.97 -3.12 19.31
C LEU A 59 6.98 -4.12 19.89
N TYR A 60 8.07 -4.36 19.17
CA TYR A 60 9.15 -5.24 19.64
C TYR A 60 9.81 -4.70 20.91
N ALA A 61 10.00 -3.39 21.00
CA ALA A 61 10.65 -2.73 22.15
C ALA A 61 9.68 -2.44 23.31
N ALA A 62 8.37 -2.54 23.10
CA ALA A 62 7.37 -2.14 24.09
C ALA A 62 7.07 -3.26 25.08
N ASP A 63 6.91 -2.91 26.34
CA ASP A 63 6.41 -3.84 27.39
C ASP A 63 4.89 -4.03 27.25
N GLU A 64 4.17 -2.94 26.98
CA GLU A 64 2.72 -2.92 26.78
C GLU A 64 2.41 -2.61 25.30
N ARG A 65 2.26 -3.64 24.49
CA ARG A 65 2.03 -3.52 23.04
C ARG A 65 0.71 -2.81 22.71
N GLU A 66 -0.33 -3.09 23.48
CA GLU A 66 -1.64 -2.47 23.30
C GLU A 66 -1.60 -0.96 23.50
N ASP A 67 -0.82 -0.48 24.48
CA ASP A 67 -0.67 0.96 24.73
C ASP A 67 0.02 1.66 23.56
N VAL A 68 1.02 1.03 22.95
CA VAL A 68 1.68 1.56 21.76
C VAL A 68 0.68 1.70 20.61
N LEU A 69 -0.18 0.72 20.41
CA LEU A 69 -1.21 0.77 19.38
C LEU A 69 -2.22 1.89 19.64
N ARG A 70 -2.69 2.02 20.88
CA ARG A 70 -3.62 3.11 21.26
C ARG A 70 -2.99 4.49 21.07
N GLN A 71 -1.75 4.67 21.47
CA GLN A 71 -1.01 5.93 21.29
C GLN A 71 -0.77 6.28 19.83
N SER A 72 -0.62 5.25 18.99
CA SER A 72 -0.47 5.41 17.55
C SER A 72 -1.78 5.67 16.79
N GLY A 73 -2.91 5.66 17.49
CA GLY A 73 -4.21 5.94 16.90
C GLY A 73 -4.98 4.72 16.40
N PHE A 74 -4.49 3.51 16.68
CA PHE A 74 -5.21 2.28 16.36
C PHE A 74 -6.41 2.09 17.27
N PHE A 75 -7.46 1.49 16.74
CA PHE A 75 -8.61 1.06 17.53
C PHE A 75 -8.84 -0.45 17.37
N GLU A 76 -9.27 -1.06 18.46
CA GLU A 76 -9.52 -2.49 18.51
C GLU A 76 -10.87 -2.82 17.88
N ARG A 77 -10.90 -3.88 17.06
CA ARG A 77 -12.12 -4.39 16.41
C ARG A 77 -12.68 -5.61 17.13
N GLY A 78 -12.74 -5.72 18.35
CA GLY A 78 -13.44 -6.77 19.09
C GLY A 78 -13.00 -8.23 18.87
N ASP A 79 -12.20 -8.51 17.86
CA ASP A 79 -11.68 -9.84 17.50
C ASP A 79 -10.16 -9.98 17.78
N GLY A 80 -9.59 -9.02 18.53
CA GLY A 80 -8.15 -8.97 18.79
C GLY A 80 -7.32 -8.33 17.70
N THR A 81 -7.95 -7.79 16.66
CA THR A 81 -7.27 -7.04 15.61
C THR A 81 -7.38 -5.53 15.86
N TRP A 82 -6.32 -4.82 15.49
CA TRP A 82 -6.21 -3.37 15.60
C TRP A 82 -6.14 -2.76 14.22
N HIS A 83 -6.85 -1.68 14.01
CA HIS A 83 -6.98 -1.05 12.71
C HIS A 83 -6.64 0.43 12.77
N LEU A 84 -5.89 0.92 11.78
CA LEU A 84 -5.61 2.33 11.58
C LEU A 84 -5.77 2.67 10.11
N SER A 85 -6.56 3.69 9.81
CA SER A 85 -6.66 4.25 8.46
C SER A 85 -5.65 5.37 8.28
N CYS A 86 -4.81 5.23 7.25
CA CYS A 86 -3.76 6.21 6.93
C CYS A 86 -4.06 7.00 5.64
N GLY A 87 -5.31 6.98 5.17
CA GLY A 87 -5.73 7.65 3.94
C GLY A 87 -5.50 6.80 2.70
N ALA A 88 -4.28 6.75 2.18
CA ALA A 88 -3.95 5.98 0.98
C ALA A 88 -3.87 4.47 1.22
N TYR A 89 -3.68 4.04 2.45
CA TYR A 89 -3.60 2.64 2.87
C TYR A 89 -4.14 2.48 4.28
N ASP A 90 -4.47 1.26 4.65
CA ASP A 90 -4.86 0.89 6.00
C ASP A 90 -3.83 -0.07 6.60
N LEU A 91 -3.62 0.04 7.91
CA LEU A 91 -2.81 -0.90 8.67
C LEU A 91 -3.69 -1.73 9.59
N LEU A 92 -3.48 -3.03 9.56
CA LEU A 92 -4.15 -3.99 10.43
C LEU A 92 -3.09 -4.71 11.25
N VAL A 93 -3.25 -4.74 12.55
CA VAL A 93 -2.31 -5.42 13.47
C VAL A 93 -3.05 -6.52 14.20
N THR A 94 -2.48 -7.72 14.14
CA THR A 94 -2.94 -8.86 14.92
C THR A 94 -1.86 -9.22 15.94
N LEU A 95 -2.21 -9.20 17.22
CA LEU A 95 -1.33 -9.59 18.31
C LEU A 95 -1.63 -11.03 18.72
N GLY A 96 -0.58 -11.82 18.86
CA GLY A 96 -0.67 -13.19 19.36
C GLY A 96 0.27 -13.42 20.53
N GLU A 97 -0.04 -14.41 21.33
CA GLU A 97 0.75 -14.77 22.51
C GLU A 97 0.67 -16.27 22.72
N GLU A 98 1.83 -16.93 22.79
CA GLU A 98 1.91 -18.36 23.06
C GLU A 98 2.80 -18.58 24.29
N THR A 99 2.24 -19.19 25.32
CA THR A 99 2.94 -19.45 26.58
C THR A 99 3.57 -20.82 26.57
N TYR A 100 4.87 -20.86 26.87
CA TYR A 100 5.65 -22.07 27.03
C TYR A 100 6.17 -22.18 28.48
N SER A 101 6.69 -23.33 28.85
CA SER A 101 7.22 -23.55 30.19
C SER A 101 8.39 -22.64 30.56
N ALA A 102 9.14 -22.16 29.58
CA ALA A 102 10.32 -21.30 29.80
C ALA A 102 10.07 -19.83 29.52
N GLY A 103 8.90 -19.46 29.01
CA GLY A 103 8.58 -18.07 28.69
C GLY A 103 7.39 -17.95 27.76
N THR A 104 7.18 -16.76 27.24
CA THR A 104 6.08 -16.44 26.34
C THR A 104 6.60 -15.95 25.00
N LEU A 105 6.10 -16.51 23.92
CA LEU A 105 6.35 -16.02 22.57
C LEU A 105 5.24 -15.02 22.22
N GLU A 106 5.62 -13.77 22.10
CA GLU A 106 4.71 -12.70 21.64
C GLU A 106 4.88 -12.51 20.15
N THR A 107 3.79 -12.59 19.42
CA THR A 107 3.77 -12.38 17.98
C THR A 107 2.97 -11.15 17.63
N ALA A 108 3.38 -10.47 16.58
CA ALA A 108 2.65 -9.36 16.00
C ALA A 108 2.71 -9.47 14.48
N GLU A 109 1.59 -9.32 13.83
CA GLU A 109 1.50 -9.32 12.38
C GLU A 109 0.92 -7.99 11.92
N VAL A 110 1.68 -7.24 11.15
CA VAL A 110 1.26 -5.97 10.58
C VAL A 110 0.95 -6.18 9.11
N THR A 111 -0.30 -5.98 8.73
CA THR A 111 -0.77 -6.11 7.36
C THR A 111 -1.13 -4.74 6.82
N ALA A 112 -0.60 -4.40 5.66
CA ALA A 112 -0.98 -3.19 4.93
C ALA A 112 -2.00 -3.54 3.86
N LEU A 113 -3.06 -2.75 3.80
CA LEU A 113 -4.17 -2.93 2.88
C LEU A 113 -4.35 -1.66 2.03
N GLU A 114 -4.61 -1.85 0.75
CA GLU A 114 -5.04 -0.78 -0.16
C GLU A 114 -6.31 -1.25 -0.85
N ASN A 115 -7.41 -0.51 -0.68
CA ASN A 115 -8.73 -0.88 -1.22
C ASN A 115 -9.16 -2.32 -0.84
N GLU A 116 -8.97 -2.68 0.43
CA GLU A 116 -9.28 -4.00 1.00
C GLU A 116 -8.41 -5.15 0.45
N GLN A 117 -7.41 -4.84 -0.36
CA GLN A 117 -6.44 -5.82 -0.86
C GLN A 117 -5.15 -5.74 -0.07
N THR A 118 -4.64 -6.89 0.35
CA THR A 118 -3.38 -6.97 1.07
C THR A 118 -2.21 -6.60 0.17
N ILE A 119 -1.45 -5.57 0.56
CA ILE A 119 -0.22 -5.18 -0.13
C ILE A 119 0.93 -6.07 0.35
N PHE A 120 1.10 -6.17 1.66
CA PHE A 120 2.10 -7.02 2.29
C PHE A 120 1.70 -7.34 3.73
N THR A 121 2.32 -8.36 4.29
CA THR A 121 2.21 -8.75 5.69
C THR A 121 3.61 -8.82 6.29
N LEU A 122 3.82 -8.15 7.42
CA LEU A 122 5.09 -8.12 8.14
C LEU A 122 4.92 -8.83 9.47
N PRO A 123 5.41 -10.07 9.61
CA PRO A 123 5.39 -10.79 10.88
C PRO A 123 6.54 -10.33 11.78
N SER A 124 6.28 -10.29 13.07
CA SER A 124 7.27 -10.00 14.10
C SER A 124 7.04 -10.93 15.29
N ALA A 125 8.11 -11.39 15.90
CA ALA A 125 8.04 -12.25 17.08
C ALA A 125 9.10 -11.85 18.10
N ARG A 126 8.71 -11.88 19.37
CA ARG A 126 9.60 -11.63 20.49
C ARG A 126 9.40 -12.70 21.55
N TYR A 127 10.49 -13.28 22.01
CA TYR A 127 10.45 -14.22 23.11
C TYR A 127 10.75 -13.50 24.43
N VAL A 128 9.80 -13.55 25.34
CA VAL A 128 9.95 -13.01 26.69
C VAL A 128 10.23 -14.19 27.63
N GLN A 129 11.42 -14.22 28.17
CA GLN A 129 11.82 -15.27 29.11
C GLN A 129 11.00 -15.13 30.39
N GLY A 130 10.35 -16.21 30.80
CA GLY A 130 9.64 -16.26 32.06
C GLY A 130 10.63 -16.15 33.24
N GLU A 131 10.19 -15.53 34.34
CA GLU A 131 10.93 -15.60 35.57
C GLU A 131 10.97 -17.07 36.00
N VAL A 132 12.18 -17.64 35.98
CA VAL A 132 12.42 -18.94 36.60
C VAL A 132 12.37 -18.70 38.09
N ALA A 133 11.32 -19.12 38.75
CA ALA A 133 11.27 -19.09 40.19
C ALA A 133 12.42 -19.91 40.75
N PRO A 134 13.21 -19.37 41.70
CA PRO A 134 14.34 -20.08 42.28
C PRO A 134 13.92 -21.33 43.06
#